data_deee4412d4d8dab37963ac0237566f4c
#
_entry.id   deee4412d4d8dab37963ac0237566f4c
#
_cell.length_a   1.000
_cell.length_b   1.000
_cell.length_c   1.000
_cell.angle_alpha   90.00
_cell.angle_beta   90.00
_cell.angle_gamma   90.00
#
_symmetry.space_group_name_H-M   'P 1'
#
loop_
_entity.id
_entity.type
_entity.pdbx_description
1 polymer ?
#
loop_
_entity_poly.entity_id
_entity_poly.type
_entity_poly.pdbx_seq_one_letter_code
_entity_poly.pdbx_strand_id
1 'polypeptide(L)'
;MKLLKYVGGLLLILMAVIVVRTFMHTPPPMADVTPVNIEIDADSAAKHLSESITYRTVSNQSKADKNDAAFLGFIRWVKDTYPAVNNELELVMLNQTMLYKWQ
;
A
#
# COMPACT_ATOMS: atom_id res chain seq x y z
N MET A 1 41.30 25.21 12.17
CA MET A 1 41.75 23.79 12.22
C MET A 1 41.23 22.98 13.44
N LYS A 2 41.07 23.56 14.63
CA LYS A 2 40.54 22.82 15.80
C LYS A 2 39.06 22.42 15.63
N LEU A 3 38.21 23.31 15.12
CA LEU A 3 36.77 23.05 14.89
C LEU A 3 36.55 21.84 13.96
N LEU A 4 37.32 21.72 12.88
CA LEU A 4 37.21 20.60 11.93
C LEU A 4 37.50 19.26 12.57
N LYS A 5 38.45 19.20 13.53
CA LYS A 5 38.77 17.98 14.29
C LYS A 5 37.60 17.58 15.21
N TYR A 6 36.94 18.54 15.85
CA TYR A 6 35.77 18.25 16.71
C TYR A 6 34.58 17.79 15.89
N VAL A 7 34.31 18.41 14.73
CA VAL A 7 33.25 17.98 13.81
C VAL A 7 33.52 16.57 13.27
N GLY A 8 34.76 16.28 12.87
CA GLY A 8 35.14 14.93 12.43
C GLY A 8 34.98 13.88 13.53
N GLY A 9 35.39 14.20 14.77
CA GLY A 9 35.19 13.33 15.93
C GLY A 9 33.72 13.04 16.22
N LEU A 10 32.87 14.08 16.14
CA LEU A 10 31.41 13.95 16.35
C LEU A 10 30.77 13.04 15.28
N LEU A 11 31.17 13.21 14.01
CA LEU A 11 30.68 12.36 12.92
C LEU A 11 31.07 10.90 13.09
N LEU A 12 32.29 10.64 13.54
CA LEU A 12 32.75 9.26 13.82
C LEU A 12 31.94 8.60 14.95
N ILE A 13 31.66 9.35 16.03
CA ILE A 13 30.82 8.86 17.12
C ILE A 13 29.41 8.57 16.62
N LEU A 14 28.82 9.48 15.84
CA LEU A 14 27.48 9.29 15.27
C LEU A 14 27.44 8.03 14.38
N MET A 15 28.42 7.85 13.52
CA MET A 15 28.53 6.65 12.67
C MET A 15 28.65 5.37 13.52
N ALA A 16 29.46 5.38 14.54
CA ALA A 16 29.60 4.23 15.45
C ALA A 16 28.26 3.89 16.15
N VAL A 17 27.51 4.89 16.61
CA VAL A 17 26.18 4.69 17.21
C VAL A 17 25.19 4.10 16.21
N ILE A 18 25.17 4.60 14.97
CA ILE A 18 24.28 4.08 13.93
C ILE A 18 24.61 2.62 13.63
N VAL A 19 25.88 2.30 13.44
CA VAL A 19 26.34 0.93 13.15
C VAL A 19 25.94 -0.02 14.30
N VAL A 20 26.25 0.34 15.54
CA VAL A 20 25.88 -0.47 16.71
C VAL A 20 24.37 -0.68 16.79
N ARG A 21 23.58 0.38 16.64
CA ARG A 21 22.11 0.28 16.65
C ARG A 21 21.58 -0.59 15.53
N THR A 22 22.16 -0.51 14.35
CA THR A 22 21.77 -1.35 13.20
C THR A 22 22.00 -2.84 13.47
N PHE A 23 23.17 -3.19 14.00
CA PHE A 23 23.47 -4.59 14.36
C PHE A 23 22.69 -5.12 15.56
N MET A 24 22.33 -4.24 16.49
CA MET A 24 21.50 -4.61 17.64
C MET A 24 20.00 -4.64 17.34
N HIS A 25 19.59 -4.18 16.16
CA HIS A 25 18.19 -4.21 15.76
C HIS A 25 17.79 -5.64 15.40
N THR A 26 17.21 -6.33 16.36
CA THR A 26 16.56 -7.63 16.11
C THR A 26 15.11 -7.37 15.75
N PRO A 27 14.68 -7.69 14.53
CA PRO A 27 13.28 -7.59 14.19
C PRO A 27 12.44 -8.50 15.10
N PRO A 28 11.19 -8.12 15.41
CA PRO A 28 10.33 -8.99 16.20
C PRO A 28 10.22 -10.36 15.51
N PRO A 29 10.18 -11.47 16.28
CA PRO A 29 10.03 -12.80 15.73
C PRO A 29 8.77 -12.80 14.86
N MET A 30 8.91 -13.25 13.61
CA MET A 30 7.76 -13.48 12.75
C MET A 30 6.86 -14.51 13.43
N ALA A 31 5.57 -14.19 13.51
CA ALA A 31 4.60 -15.17 13.98
C ALA A 31 4.74 -16.46 13.14
N ASP A 32 4.69 -17.61 13.82
CA ASP A 32 4.72 -18.90 13.14
C ASP A 32 3.41 -19.06 12.37
N VAL A 33 3.42 -18.55 11.14
CA VAL A 33 2.24 -18.56 10.27
C VAL A 33 2.26 -19.86 9.50
N THR A 34 1.35 -20.76 9.85
CA THR A 34 1.12 -21.96 9.05
C THR A 34 0.65 -21.53 7.66
N PRO A 35 1.38 -21.87 6.59
CA PRO A 35 0.96 -21.48 5.24
C PRO A 35 -0.39 -22.12 4.92
N VAL A 36 -1.39 -21.28 4.67
CA VAL A 36 -2.69 -21.74 4.19
C VAL A 36 -2.61 -21.82 2.68
N ASN A 37 -2.79 -23.02 2.12
CA ASN A 37 -2.90 -23.18 0.68
C ASN A 37 -4.30 -22.76 0.24
N ILE A 38 -4.39 -21.57 -0.33
CA ILE A 38 -5.64 -21.05 -0.89
C ILE A 38 -5.62 -21.35 -2.38
N GLU A 39 -6.58 -22.14 -2.84
CA GLU A 39 -6.80 -22.38 -4.27
C GLU A 39 -7.35 -21.08 -4.89
N ILE A 40 -6.59 -20.52 -5.83
CA ILE A 40 -6.97 -19.29 -6.53
C ILE A 40 -7.42 -19.66 -7.94
N ASP A 41 -8.63 -19.26 -8.32
CA ASP A 41 -9.09 -19.33 -9.70
C ASP A 41 -8.35 -18.27 -10.55
N ALA A 42 -7.27 -18.73 -11.20
CA ALA A 42 -6.39 -17.87 -12.00
C ALA A 42 -7.10 -17.27 -13.21
N ASP A 43 -8.05 -17.98 -13.81
CA ASP A 43 -8.79 -17.51 -14.99
C ASP A 43 -9.75 -16.37 -14.60
N SER A 44 -10.48 -16.52 -13.50
CA SER A 44 -11.31 -15.45 -12.96
C SER A 44 -10.49 -14.24 -12.53
N ALA A 45 -9.34 -14.45 -11.90
CA ALA A 45 -8.46 -13.36 -11.52
C ALA A 45 -7.93 -12.59 -12.74
N ALA A 46 -7.50 -13.30 -13.78
CA ALA A 46 -7.03 -12.69 -15.04
C ALA A 46 -8.15 -11.91 -15.75
N LYS A 47 -9.37 -12.45 -15.77
CA LYS A 47 -10.56 -11.78 -16.33
C LYS A 47 -10.85 -10.48 -15.58
N HIS A 48 -10.92 -10.51 -14.25
CA HIS A 48 -11.17 -9.33 -13.42
C HIS A 48 -10.08 -8.27 -13.60
N LEU A 49 -8.81 -8.68 -13.69
CA LEU A 49 -7.72 -7.76 -13.98
C LEU A 49 -7.91 -7.10 -15.37
N SER A 50 -8.21 -7.89 -16.40
CA SER A 50 -8.48 -7.38 -17.75
C SER A 50 -9.64 -6.39 -17.79
N GLU A 51 -10.72 -6.66 -17.07
CA GLU A 51 -11.86 -5.74 -16.98
C GLU A 51 -11.49 -4.46 -16.22
N SER A 52 -10.76 -4.57 -15.10
CA SER A 52 -10.40 -3.44 -14.26
C SER A 52 -9.54 -2.40 -14.99
N ILE A 53 -8.60 -2.83 -15.82
CA ILE A 53 -7.72 -1.92 -16.59
C ILE A 53 -8.42 -1.17 -17.72
N THR A 54 -9.64 -1.54 -18.08
CA THR A 54 -10.43 -0.80 -19.09
C THR A 54 -10.92 0.56 -18.57
N TYR A 55 -11.01 0.72 -17.25
CA TYR A 55 -11.40 1.99 -16.64
C TYR A 55 -10.22 2.96 -16.63
N ARG A 56 -10.37 4.10 -17.34
CA ARG A 56 -9.33 5.13 -17.42
C ARG A 56 -9.29 5.99 -16.15
N THR A 57 -8.91 5.41 -15.04
CA THR A 57 -8.77 6.07 -13.73
C THR A 57 -7.44 6.83 -13.63
N VAL A 58 -7.24 7.78 -14.55
CA VAL A 58 -6.03 8.62 -14.58
C VAL A 58 -6.22 9.81 -13.66
N SER A 59 -5.32 9.98 -12.70
CA SER A 59 -5.29 11.14 -11.82
C SER A 59 -4.38 12.22 -12.39
N ASN A 60 -4.94 13.38 -12.69
CA ASN A 60 -4.21 14.55 -13.16
C ASN A 60 -4.08 15.59 -12.03
N GLN A 61 -2.98 16.36 -12.03
CA GLN A 61 -2.78 17.46 -11.08
C GLN A 61 -3.78 18.61 -11.32
N SER A 62 -4.22 18.78 -12.59
CA SER A 62 -5.23 19.77 -12.95
C SER A 62 -6.63 19.26 -12.61
N LYS A 63 -7.40 20.06 -11.86
CA LYS A 63 -8.80 19.74 -11.54
C LYS A 63 -9.70 19.77 -12.79
N ALA A 64 -9.28 20.44 -13.87
CA ALA A 64 -10.07 20.55 -15.12
C ALA A 64 -10.16 19.22 -15.89
N ASP A 65 -9.19 18.32 -15.69
CA ASP A 65 -9.11 17.04 -16.43
C ASP A 65 -9.58 15.84 -15.60
N LYS A 66 -10.40 16.07 -14.56
CA LYS A 66 -10.95 14.99 -13.74
C LYS A 66 -11.93 14.14 -14.54
N ASN A 67 -11.60 12.86 -14.68
CA ASN A 67 -12.50 11.86 -15.23
C ASN A 67 -13.32 11.17 -14.14
N ASP A 68 -14.13 11.93 -13.43
CA ASP A 68 -14.94 11.44 -12.31
C ASP A 68 -15.83 10.26 -12.72
N ALA A 69 -16.32 10.24 -13.96
CA ALA A 69 -17.15 9.14 -14.48
C ALA A 69 -16.40 7.80 -14.53
N ALA A 70 -15.12 7.81 -14.91
CA ALA A 70 -14.31 6.59 -14.94
C ALA A 70 -14.03 6.05 -13.51
N PHE A 71 -13.74 6.94 -12.56
CA PHE A 71 -13.56 6.54 -11.16
C PHE A 71 -14.85 5.98 -10.55
N LEU A 72 -15.99 6.63 -10.77
CA LEU A 72 -17.28 6.14 -10.29
C LEU A 72 -17.68 4.82 -10.96
N GLY A 73 -17.38 4.66 -12.26
CA GLY A 73 -17.58 3.42 -12.98
C GLY A 73 -16.76 2.27 -12.39
N PHE A 74 -15.46 2.51 -12.12
CA PHE A 74 -14.60 1.54 -11.48
C PHE A 74 -15.07 1.16 -10.08
N ILE A 75 -15.47 2.13 -9.26
CA ILE A 75 -16.02 1.88 -7.91
C ILE A 75 -17.25 0.98 -7.97
N ARG A 76 -18.15 1.23 -8.93
CA ARG A 76 -19.35 0.40 -9.12
C ARG A 76 -18.96 -1.00 -9.52
N TRP A 77 -18.08 -1.15 -10.50
CA TRP A 77 -17.57 -2.44 -10.94
C TRP A 77 -16.95 -3.25 -9.79
N VAL A 78 -16.13 -2.63 -8.93
CA VAL A 78 -15.55 -3.31 -7.75
C VAL A 78 -16.65 -3.82 -6.82
N LYS A 79 -17.68 -3.01 -6.56
CA LYS A 79 -18.80 -3.40 -5.69
C LYS A 79 -19.60 -4.58 -6.27
N ASP A 80 -19.83 -4.56 -7.56
CA ASP A 80 -20.61 -5.58 -8.24
C ASP A 80 -19.84 -6.89 -8.42
N THR A 81 -18.52 -6.79 -8.65
CA THR A 81 -17.63 -7.95 -8.86
C THR A 81 -17.25 -8.65 -7.56
N TYR A 82 -17.13 -7.90 -6.46
CA TYR A 82 -16.69 -8.44 -5.16
C TYR A 82 -17.73 -8.22 -4.04
N PRO A 83 -18.93 -8.78 -4.16
CA PRO A 83 -19.98 -8.59 -3.15
C PRO A 83 -19.59 -9.11 -1.77
N ALA A 84 -18.81 -10.21 -1.69
CA ALA A 84 -18.34 -10.75 -0.42
C ALA A 84 -17.49 -9.73 0.36
N VAL A 85 -16.59 -9.00 -0.31
CA VAL A 85 -15.77 -7.96 0.31
C VAL A 85 -16.63 -6.84 0.87
N ASN A 86 -17.69 -6.44 0.14
CA ASN A 86 -18.59 -5.38 0.59
C ASN A 86 -19.50 -5.82 1.75
N ASN A 87 -19.77 -7.12 1.89
CA ASN A 87 -20.61 -7.66 2.96
C ASN A 87 -19.82 -7.91 4.26
N GLU A 88 -18.55 -8.30 4.13
CA GLU A 88 -17.70 -8.68 5.27
C GLU A 88 -16.89 -7.51 5.85
N LEU A 89 -16.61 -6.49 5.04
CA LEU A 89 -15.79 -5.35 5.44
C LEU A 89 -16.61 -4.06 5.50
N GLU A 90 -16.27 -3.20 6.46
CA GLU A 90 -16.84 -1.87 6.55
C GLU A 90 -16.26 -0.97 5.46
N LEU A 91 -17.10 -0.49 4.54
CA LEU A 91 -16.68 0.42 3.48
C LEU A 91 -16.86 1.88 3.89
N VAL A 92 -15.78 2.63 3.92
CA VAL A 92 -15.79 4.09 4.08
C VAL A 92 -15.39 4.74 2.76
N MET A 93 -16.26 5.62 2.24
CA MET A 93 -15.98 6.37 1.02
C MET A 93 -15.37 7.73 1.36
N LEU A 94 -14.16 7.98 0.83
CA LEU A 94 -13.47 9.26 0.92
C LEU A 94 -13.35 9.85 -0.50
N ASN A 95 -14.32 10.66 -0.90
CA ASN A 95 -14.47 11.11 -2.29
C ASN A 95 -14.57 9.91 -3.27
N GLN A 96 -13.53 9.69 -4.08
CA GLN A 96 -13.45 8.60 -5.07
C GLN A 96 -12.52 7.47 -4.59
N THR A 97 -12.20 7.42 -3.30
CA THR A 97 -11.36 6.37 -2.70
C THR A 97 -12.22 5.47 -1.82
N MET A 98 -12.13 4.17 -2.07
CA MET A 98 -12.75 3.15 -1.21
C MET A 98 -11.75 2.74 -0.13
N LEU A 99 -12.14 2.87 1.12
CA LEU A 99 -11.39 2.39 2.26
C LEU A 99 -12.16 1.26 2.93
N TYR A 100 -11.62 0.06 2.88
CA TYR A 100 -12.19 -1.10 3.55
C TYR A 100 -11.50 -1.31 4.89
N LYS A 101 -12.29 -1.39 5.95
CA LYS A 101 -11.80 -1.66 7.29
C LYS A 101 -12.03 -3.12 7.64
N TRP A 102 -10.96 -3.82 7.95
CA TRP A 102 -11.00 -5.17 8.51
C TRP A 102 -11.26 -5.10 10.02
N GLN A 103 -12.26 -5.85 10.51
CA GLN A 103 -12.55 -5.96 11.95
C GLN A 103 -11.75 -7.09 12.57
#